data_7e8235cd5c37541ff5ec13fd087b1fff
#
_entry.id   7e8235cd5c37541ff5ec13fd087b1fff
#
_cell.length_a   1.000
_cell.length_b   1.000
_cell.length_c   1.000
_cell.angle_alpha   90.00
_cell.angle_beta   90.00
_cell.angle_gamma   90.00
#
_symmetry.space_group_name_H-M   'P 1'
#
loop_
_entity.id
_entity.type
_entity.pdbx_description
1 polymer ?
#
loop_
_entity_poly.entity_id
_entity_poly.type
_entity_poly.pdbx_seq_one_letter_code
_entity_poly.pdbx_strand_id
1 'polypeptide(L)'
;MDVKIYKFAEFELDLAEGKLHDGKSSVPLQEKPLQLLCALLDHPQRVVTREQLRDRMWDSRTVVNFEQGINVAIKKVRSALGDTAENPRFIETVAKKGYRFLAPVEVMWRADAPPLNLPAQPIPEIGVRTDTGTLRARDGRTLRAAIVAGICCLAGAGIVTVLLGGRPKPSFHSLAVLPLQNLSPDAGQDYLADGITEELTTSLAETLPLRVISRTSVMPYKQTNKSIQQIARELGVDAIVEGSVARAGNQVSVTVQLIDPGVDRHLWAQRYERRPEDLLAMESEVAQAIALRVNSTLSPAQRPRVTAHSVDPGVYDLWLMGRYHWNRRTMADFAQAKSYFEQAAARDPGYAPAYAGLAEVLALSTQYGAVSFEDALPRASAAATHAVELDDNLAEAHAILGFIELAGRRWRPSEAEFRRALAIDPSLAEAHHWIAYLLFFLDRRDEAVAEIAKARALDPLSAVTNADEGHFLYAMRDFDKARVRLRRAIEIAPDLGQSHETLALVDLETGHLADAQREARTGLAFDPNNPRTLGEAGYVLASSGATTDAQGLLSTLLNMMQQGSSGASFPALVEIALGQPDRALELLEQSPARRTYNIRALGQWHGFEKLIPDARYQKLLADDP
;
A
#
# COMPACT_ATOMS: atom_id res chain seq x y z
N MET A 1 15.02 -41.45 -22.34
CA MET A 1 13.88 -41.94 -21.51
C MET A 1 12.63 -41.72 -22.29
N ASP A 2 11.71 -42.67 -22.31
CA ASP A 2 10.47 -42.49 -23.06
C ASP A 2 9.61 -41.40 -22.39
N VAL A 3 9.17 -40.44 -23.16
CA VAL A 3 8.30 -39.32 -22.70
C VAL A 3 6.87 -39.78 -22.69
N LYS A 4 6.21 -39.66 -21.53
CA LYS A 4 4.81 -40.01 -21.36
C LYS A 4 3.91 -38.87 -21.86
N ILE A 5 2.96 -39.20 -22.73
CA ILE A 5 1.97 -38.29 -23.32
C ILE A 5 0.57 -38.82 -22.98
N TYR A 6 -0.31 -37.93 -22.46
CA TYR A 6 -1.73 -38.27 -22.26
C TYR A 6 -2.58 -37.64 -23.37
N LYS A 7 -3.45 -38.47 -23.99
CA LYS A 7 -4.48 -38.01 -24.93
C LYS A 7 -5.86 -38.21 -24.34
N PHE A 8 -6.69 -37.17 -24.43
CA PHE A 8 -8.09 -37.22 -24.02
C PHE A 8 -8.90 -36.17 -24.77
N ALA A 9 -10.02 -36.60 -25.34
CA ALA A 9 -10.83 -35.78 -26.25
C ALA A 9 -9.97 -35.02 -27.29
N GLU A 10 -10.05 -33.69 -27.32
CA GLU A 10 -9.25 -32.84 -28.22
C GLU A 10 -7.88 -32.43 -27.65
N PHE A 11 -7.54 -32.89 -26.45
CA PHE A 11 -6.32 -32.46 -25.73
C PHE A 11 -5.22 -33.51 -25.74
N GLU A 12 -3.98 -33.01 -25.80
CA GLU A 12 -2.75 -33.78 -25.64
C GLU A 12 -1.84 -33.10 -24.59
N LEU A 13 -1.48 -33.80 -23.54
CA LEU A 13 -0.57 -33.32 -22.51
C LEU A 13 0.81 -33.97 -22.67
N ASP A 14 1.80 -33.19 -23.09
CA ASP A 14 3.21 -33.61 -23.17
C ASP A 14 3.92 -33.29 -21.84
N LEU A 15 4.38 -34.33 -21.14
CA LEU A 15 5.03 -34.15 -19.84
C LEU A 15 6.46 -33.60 -19.93
N ALA A 16 7.15 -33.76 -21.06
CA ALA A 16 8.48 -33.20 -21.24
C ALA A 16 8.43 -31.69 -21.45
N GLU A 17 7.39 -31.21 -22.15
CA GLU A 17 7.19 -29.78 -22.39
C GLU A 17 6.38 -29.09 -21.29
N GLY A 18 5.64 -29.84 -20.46
CA GLY A 18 4.72 -29.30 -19.46
C GLY A 18 3.56 -28.50 -20.07
N LYS A 19 3.17 -28.83 -21.31
CA LYS A 19 2.16 -28.07 -22.08
C LYS A 19 0.97 -28.93 -22.43
N LEU A 20 -0.20 -28.29 -22.38
CA LEU A 20 -1.47 -28.84 -22.86
C LEU A 20 -1.77 -28.30 -24.25
N HIS A 21 -1.95 -29.18 -25.24
CA HIS A 21 -2.27 -28.85 -26.61
C HIS A 21 -3.72 -29.19 -26.90
N ASP A 22 -4.46 -28.31 -27.58
CA ASP A 22 -5.85 -28.52 -28.03
C ASP A 22 -5.98 -28.72 -29.57
N GLY A 23 -4.87 -29.04 -30.21
CA GLY A 23 -4.77 -29.17 -31.67
C GLY A 23 -4.64 -27.84 -32.45
N LYS A 24 -4.92 -26.70 -31.82
CA LYS A 24 -4.82 -25.34 -32.40
C LYS A 24 -3.89 -24.44 -31.62
N SER A 25 -3.87 -24.59 -30.32
CA SER A 25 -3.09 -23.78 -29.38
C SER A 25 -2.37 -24.65 -28.37
N SER A 26 -1.38 -24.05 -27.68
CA SER A 26 -0.62 -24.69 -26.62
C SER A 26 -0.65 -23.80 -25.39
N VAL A 27 -1.14 -24.32 -24.27
CA VAL A 27 -1.23 -23.63 -22.99
C VAL A 27 -0.22 -24.24 -22.01
N PRO A 28 0.79 -23.46 -21.53
CA PRO A 28 1.70 -23.95 -20.52
C PRO A 28 0.97 -24.11 -19.18
N LEU A 29 1.11 -25.25 -18.54
CA LEU A 29 0.59 -25.48 -17.20
C LEU A 29 1.70 -25.25 -16.17
N GLN A 30 1.38 -24.52 -15.12
CA GLN A 30 2.28 -24.37 -13.98
C GLN A 30 2.47 -25.72 -13.27
N GLU A 31 3.55 -25.85 -12.48
CA GLU A 31 3.93 -27.11 -11.86
C GLU A 31 2.81 -27.79 -11.05
N LYS A 32 2.11 -27.06 -10.16
CA LYS A 32 1.04 -27.64 -9.33
C LYS A 32 -0.21 -28.02 -10.11
N PRO A 33 -0.77 -27.20 -11.01
CA PRO A 33 -1.82 -27.60 -11.95
C PRO A 33 -1.43 -28.79 -12.81
N LEU A 34 -0.18 -28.87 -13.29
CA LEU A 34 0.34 -30.00 -14.07
C LEU A 34 0.35 -31.29 -13.24
N GLN A 35 0.92 -31.26 -12.03
CA GLN A 35 0.95 -32.40 -11.11
C GLN A 35 -0.44 -32.90 -10.77
N LEU A 36 -1.40 -31.97 -10.54
CA LEU A 36 -2.80 -32.29 -10.27
C LEU A 36 -3.46 -32.96 -11.47
N LEU A 37 -3.30 -32.38 -12.68
CA LEU A 37 -3.87 -32.96 -13.90
C LEU A 37 -3.30 -34.36 -14.15
N CYS A 38 -2.00 -34.58 -14.01
CA CYS A 38 -1.39 -35.89 -14.10
C CYS A 38 -1.97 -36.89 -13.10
N ALA A 39 -2.18 -36.49 -11.84
CA ALA A 39 -2.79 -37.35 -10.82
C ALA A 39 -4.21 -37.78 -11.19
N LEU A 40 -4.98 -36.91 -11.83
CA LEU A 40 -6.32 -37.22 -12.30
C LEU A 40 -6.31 -38.10 -13.58
N LEU A 41 -5.37 -37.85 -14.50
CA LEU A 41 -5.21 -38.62 -15.75
C LEU A 41 -4.61 -40.02 -15.51
N ASP A 42 -3.86 -40.22 -14.43
CA ASP A 42 -3.38 -41.56 -14.01
C ASP A 42 -4.53 -42.44 -13.48
N HIS A 43 -5.67 -41.84 -13.07
CA HIS A 43 -6.82 -42.54 -12.51
C HIS A 43 -8.15 -42.12 -13.18
N PRO A 44 -8.29 -42.27 -14.51
CA PRO A 44 -9.49 -41.82 -15.20
C PRO A 44 -10.73 -42.52 -14.66
N GLN A 45 -11.84 -41.78 -14.57
CA GLN A 45 -13.16 -42.21 -14.05
C GLN A 45 -13.18 -42.65 -12.58
N ARG A 46 -12.06 -42.59 -11.86
CA ARG A 46 -11.99 -42.86 -10.42
C ARG A 46 -11.91 -41.57 -9.63
N VAL A 47 -12.41 -41.59 -8.39
CA VAL A 47 -12.28 -40.45 -7.48
C VAL A 47 -10.86 -40.45 -6.92
N VAL A 48 -10.11 -39.40 -7.20
CA VAL A 48 -8.84 -39.13 -6.52
C VAL A 48 -9.15 -38.26 -5.31
N THR A 49 -8.81 -38.74 -4.11
CA THR A 49 -9.13 -38.04 -2.87
C THR A 49 -8.26 -36.80 -2.68
N ARG A 50 -8.74 -35.86 -1.85
CA ARG A 50 -7.96 -34.65 -1.51
C ARG A 50 -6.62 -35.01 -0.84
N GLU A 51 -6.57 -36.05 -0.04
CA GLU A 51 -5.35 -36.57 0.58
C GLU A 51 -4.36 -37.09 -0.48
N GLN A 52 -4.85 -37.90 -1.42
CA GLN A 52 -4.01 -38.38 -2.52
C GLN A 52 -3.45 -37.25 -3.39
N LEU A 53 -4.25 -36.22 -3.66
CA LEU A 53 -3.78 -35.04 -4.38
C LEU A 53 -2.74 -34.26 -3.58
N ARG A 54 -2.97 -34.11 -2.26
CA ARG A 54 -2.00 -33.48 -1.37
C ARG A 54 -0.65 -34.22 -1.44
N ASP A 55 -0.65 -35.52 -1.23
CA ASP A 55 0.57 -36.32 -1.15
C ASP A 55 1.32 -36.40 -2.50
N ARG A 56 0.62 -36.21 -3.61
CA ARG A 56 1.20 -36.14 -4.96
C ARG A 56 1.77 -34.77 -5.31
N MET A 57 1.15 -33.70 -4.83
CA MET A 57 1.48 -32.32 -5.18
C MET A 57 2.48 -31.68 -4.24
N TRP A 58 2.59 -32.16 -3.00
CA TRP A 58 3.50 -31.60 -2.00
C TRP A 58 4.28 -32.68 -1.28
N ASP A 59 5.53 -32.37 -0.95
CA ASP A 59 6.37 -33.23 -0.09
C ASP A 59 5.78 -33.24 1.35
N SER A 60 5.95 -34.33 2.06
CA SER A 60 5.50 -34.52 3.46
C SER A 60 6.02 -33.45 4.44
N ARG A 61 7.05 -32.68 4.05
CA ARG A 61 7.62 -31.56 4.81
C ARG A 61 7.02 -30.20 4.44
N THR A 62 6.14 -30.13 3.45
CA THR A 62 5.54 -28.86 2.99
C THR A 62 4.34 -28.53 3.85
N VAL A 63 4.35 -27.36 4.52
CA VAL A 63 3.22 -26.86 5.30
C VAL A 63 2.57 -25.73 4.53
N VAL A 64 1.48 -26.04 3.82
CA VAL A 64 0.63 -25.08 3.09
C VAL A 64 -0.83 -25.43 3.34
N ASN A 65 -1.74 -24.50 3.08
CA ASN A 65 -3.18 -24.82 3.05
C ASN A 65 -3.45 -25.68 1.81
N PHE A 66 -3.33 -26.99 1.95
CA PHE A 66 -3.49 -27.96 0.87
C PHE A 66 -4.86 -27.86 0.21
N GLU A 67 -5.92 -27.61 0.99
CA GLU A 67 -7.29 -27.47 0.48
C GLU A 67 -7.40 -26.28 -0.49
N GLN A 68 -6.86 -25.14 -0.11
CA GLN A 68 -6.85 -23.96 -0.97
C GLN A 68 -5.95 -24.17 -2.18
N GLY A 69 -4.77 -24.77 -1.99
CA GLY A 69 -3.82 -25.10 -3.06
C GLY A 69 -4.44 -26.03 -4.11
N ILE A 70 -5.16 -27.09 -3.69
CA ILE A 70 -5.89 -27.99 -4.58
C ILE A 70 -7.01 -27.25 -5.31
N ASN A 71 -7.80 -26.41 -4.62
CA ASN A 71 -8.88 -25.65 -5.23
C ASN A 71 -8.35 -24.66 -6.31
N VAL A 72 -7.24 -23.98 -6.04
CA VAL A 72 -6.58 -23.10 -7.02
C VAL A 72 -6.05 -23.88 -8.21
N ALA A 73 -5.40 -25.01 -7.99
CA ALA A 73 -4.89 -25.87 -9.06
C ALA A 73 -6.03 -26.41 -9.93
N ILE A 74 -7.14 -26.89 -9.34
CA ILE A 74 -8.33 -27.33 -10.05
C ILE A 74 -8.91 -26.20 -10.91
N LYS A 75 -9.02 -24.97 -10.36
CA LYS A 75 -9.54 -23.80 -11.10
C LYS A 75 -8.67 -23.50 -12.34
N LYS A 76 -7.33 -23.55 -12.18
CA LYS A 76 -6.40 -23.34 -13.30
C LYS A 76 -6.49 -24.44 -14.35
N VAL A 77 -6.60 -25.70 -13.95
CA VAL A 77 -6.77 -26.83 -14.88
C VAL A 77 -8.11 -26.72 -15.62
N ARG A 78 -9.21 -26.43 -14.92
CA ARG A 78 -10.51 -26.19 -15.59
C ARG A 78 -10.44 -25.06 -16.58
N SER A 79 -9.82 -23.94 -16.22
CA SER A 79 -9.63 -22.81 -17.14
C SER A 79 -8.85 -23.21 -18.39
N ALA A 80 -7.82 -24.04 -18.27
CA ALA A 80 -7.02 -24.52 -19.41
C ALA A 80 -7.79 -25.50 -20.29
N LEU A 81 -8.73 -26.27 -19.70
CA LEU A 81 -9.57 -27.24 -20.42
C LEU A 81 -10.88 -26.63 -20.95
N GLY A 82 -11.18 -25.34 -20.65
CA GLY A 82 -12.49 -24.75 -20.95
C GLY A 82 -13.63 -25.43 -20.18
N ASP A 83 -13.36 -25.92 -18.96
CA ASP A 83 -14.31 -26.69 -18.12
C ASP A 83 -14.85 -25.84 -16.97
N THR A 84 -16.07 -26.15 -16.49
CA THR A 84 -16.71 -25.43 -15.38
C THR A 84 -17.12 -26.37 -14.26
N ALA A 85 -17.31 -25.85 -13.05
CA ALA A 85 -17.71 -26.66 -11.89
C ALA A 85 -19.20 -27.04 -11.94
N GLU A 86 -20.01 -26.18 -12.56
CA GLU A 86 -21.48 -26.30 -12.62
C GLU A 86 -21.92 -27.32 -13.69
N ASN A 87 -21.16 -27.43 -14.77
CA ASN A 87 -21.41 -28.38 -15.86
C ASN A 87 -20.09 -29.03 -16.30
N PRO A 88 -19.54 -29.98 -15.50
CA PRO A 88 -18.20 -30.50 -15.72
C PRO A 88 -18.16 -31.45 -16.93
N ARG A 89 -17.30 -31.12 -17.90
CA ARG A 89 -17.01 -31.94 -19.05
C ARG A 89 -15.81 -32.88 -18.78
N PHE A 90 -14.83 -32.42 -18.02
CA PHE A 90 -13.60 -33.14 -17.75
C PHE A 90 -13.38 -33.42 -16.27
N ILE A 91 -13.65 -32.47 -15.36
CA ILE A 91 -13.33 -32.62 -13.95
C ILE A 91 -14.58 -32.43 -13.10
N GLU A 92 -15.10 -33.52 -12.56
CA GLU A 92 -16.21 -33.53 -11.61
C GLU A 92 -15.69 -33.30 -10.18
N THR A 93 -16.39 -32.45 -9.41
CA THR A 93 -16.16 -32.32 -7.97
C THR A 93 -17.07 -33.31 -7.23
N VAL A 94 -16.48 -34.29 -6.55
CA VAL A 94 -17.20 -35.23 -5.70
C VAL A 94 -17.20 -34.69 -4.27
N ALA A 95 -18.36 -34.17 -3.83
CA ALA A 95 -18.51 -33.49 -2.55
C ALA A 95 -17.90 -34.27 -1.38
N LYS A 96 -17.09 -33.59 -0.56
CA LYS A 96 -16.38 -34.13 0.61
C LYS A 96 -15.39 -35.28 0.33
N LYS A 97 -15.20 -35.70 -0.91
CA LYS A 97 -14.29 -36.83 -1.25
C LYS A 97 -13.09 -36.40 -2.08
N GLY A 98 -13.28 -35.65 -3.17
CA GLY A 98 -12.20 -35.29 -4.07
C GLY A 98 -12.68 -34.93 -5.46
N TYR A 99 -11.90 -35.33 -6.47
CA TYR A 99 -12.19 -35.00 -7.87
C TYR A 99 -12.12 -36.25 -8.74
N ARG A 100 -12.83 -36.25 -9.87
CA ARG A 100 -12.88 -37.34 -10.82
C ARG A 100 -12.67 -36.82 -12.23
N PHE A 101 -11.81 -37.45 -13.01
CA PHE A 101 -11.65 -37.16 -14.42
C PHE A 101 -12.67 -37.98 -15.22
N LEU A 102 -13.49 -37.33 -16.04
CA LEU A 102 -14.65 -37.97 -16.71
C LEU A 102 -14.35 -38.54 -18.07
N ALA A 103 -13.44 -37.93 -18.84
CA ALA A 103 -13.13 -38.38 -20.17
C ALA A 103 -12.23 -39.64 -20.21
N PRO A 104 -12.33 -40.51 -21.20
CA PRO A 104 -11.36 -41.58 -21.42
C PRO A 104 -9.97 -41.00 -21.73
N VAL A 105 -8.93 -41.68 -21.23
CA VAL A 105 -7.52 -41.22 -21.35
C VAL A 105 -6.71 -42.33 -22.01
N GLU A 106 -6.03 -41.99 -23.07
CA GLU A 106 -5.03 -42.83 -23.71
C GLU A 106 -3.62 -42.39 -23.33
N VAL A 107 -2.76 -43.34 -22.99
CA VAL A 107 -1.35 -43.09 -22.63
C VAL A 107 -0.46 -43.56 -23.77
N MET A 108 0.32 -42.64 -24.32
CA MET A 108 1.31 -42.92 -25.32
C MET A 108 2.71 -42.64 -24.80
N TRP A 109 3.69 -43.34 -25.38
CA TRP A 109 5.10 -43.18 -25.07
C TRP A 109 5.83 -42.75 -26.34
N ARG A 110 6.51 -41.61 -26.30
CA ARG A 110 7.38 -41.13 -27.36
C ARG A 110 8.82 -41.44 -26.99
N ALA A 111 9.55 -42.23 -27.79
CA ALA A 111 10.97 -42.43 -27.62
C ALA A 111 11.69 -41.07 -27.76
N ASP A 112 12.48 -40.69 -26.75
CA ASP A 112 13.39 -39.57 -26.88
C ASP A 112 14.33 -39.85 -28.05
N ALA A 113 14.43 -38.96 -29.02
CA ALA A 113 15.47 -39.03 -30.03
C ALA A 113 16.83 -38.99 -29.30
N PRO A 114 17.79 -39.90 -29.65
CA PRO A 114 19.07 -39.90 -28.99
C PRO A 114 19.74 -38.52 -29.15
N PRO A 115 20.49 -38.02 -28.15
CA PRO A 115 21.19 -36.76 -28.29
C PRO A 115 22.10 -36.85 -29.51
N LEU A 116 22.01 -35.83 -30.39
CA LEU A 116 22.90 -35.66 -31.52
C LEU A 116 24.34 -35.69 -31.01
N ASN A 117 25.00 -36.86 -31.15
CA ASN A 117 26.41 -37.02 -30.92
C ASN A 117 27.16 -36.28 -32.03
N LEU A 118 27.44 -34.99 -31.79
CA LEU A 118 28.42 -34.28 -32.59
C LEU A 118 29.80 -34.84 -32.23
N PRO A 119 30.57 -35.37 -33.21
CA PRO A 119 31.90 -35.86 -32.93
C PRO A 119 32.76 -34.73 -32.42
N ALA A 120 33.40 -34.93 -31.29
CA ALA A 120 34.39 -34.02 -30.75
C ALA A 120 35.56 -33.94 -31.73
N GLN A 121 35.68 -32.81 -32.43
CA GLN A 121 36.91 -32.50 -33.15
C GLN A 121 37.94 -31.95 -32.14
N PRO A 122 39.18 -32.41 -32.19
CA PRO A 122 40.22 -31.94 -31.29
C PRO A 122 40.57 -30.49 -31.57
N ILE A 123 40.69 -29.70 -30.54
CA ILE A 123 41.11 -28.29 -30.56
C ILE A 123 42.55 -28.25 -31.06
N PRO A 124 42.89 -27.57 -32.18
CA PRO A 124 44.28 -27.37 -32.56
C PRO A 124 44.92 -26.33 -31.63
N GLU A 125 46.03 -26.73 -31.03
CA GLU A 125 46.92 -25.80 -30.31
C GLU A 125 47.43 -24.72 -31.27
N ILE A 126 47.10 -23.47 -30.99
CA ILE A 126 47.65 -22.31 -31.72
C ILE A 126 48.98 -21.96 -31.11
N GLY A 127 50.05 -22.49 -31.75
CA GLY A 127 51.39 -22.02 -31.52
C GLY A 127 51.58 -20.63 -32.10
N VAL A 128 51.88 -19.66 -31.22
CA VAL A 128 52.25 -18.30 -31.63
C VAL A 128 53.61 -18.32 -32.28
N ARG A 129 53.69 -18.16 -33.61
CA ARG A 129 54.91 -17.78 -34.34
C ARG A 129 54.75 -16.36 -34.81
N THR A 130 55.56 -15.48 -34.28
CA THR A 130 55.77 -14.14 -34.76
C THR A 130 56.71 -14.17 -35.99
N ASP A 131 56.16 -13.97 -37.17
CA ASP A 131 56.99 -13.66 -38.36
C ASP A 131 56.52 -12.33 -38.96
N THR A 132 57.42 -11.35 -38.95
CA THR A 132 57.30 -10.05 -39.57
C THR A 132 57.51 -10.18 -41.07
N GLY A 133 56.45 -10.26 -41.83
CA GLY A 133 56.48 -10.30 -43.30
C GLY A 133 55.70 -9.13 -43.89
N THR A 134 56.37 -8.31 -44.64
CA THR A 134 55.90 -7.12 -45.37
C THR A 134 54.74 -7.44 -46.31
N LEU A 135 53.60 -6.77 -46.11
CA LEU A 135 52.42 -6.86 -46.98
C LEU A 135 52.57 -5.94 -48.21
N ARG A 136 52.68 -6.56 -49.36
CA ARG A 136 52.43 -5.89 -50.65
C ARG A 136 50.95 -5.86 -50.96
N ALA A 137 50.41 -4.68 -51.23
CA ALA A 137 49.01 -4.46 -51.58
C ALA A 137 48.64 -5.18 -52.91
N ARG A 138 47.56 -6.00 -52.86
CA ARG A 138 46.83 -6.40 -54.07
C ARG A 138 45.37 -6.80 -53.74
N ASP A 139 44.45 -6.21 -54.50
CA ASP A 139 43.06 -6.54 -54.77
C ASP A 139 41.98 -6.23 -53.72
N GLY A 140 41.13 -5.24 -54.07
CA GLY A 140 39.94 -4.73 -53.35
C GLY A 140 38.79 -5.72 -53.15
N ARG A 141 38.93 -7.01 -53.50
CA ARG A 141 37.94 -8.05 -53.23
C ARG A 141 38.13 -8.73 -51.87
N THR A 142 39.38 -8.79 -51.41
CA THR A 142 39.70 -9.37 -50.09
C THR A 142 39.33 -8.43 -48.95
N LEU A 143 39.35 -7.11 -49.16
CA LEU A 143 38.96 -6.13 -48.15
C LEU A 143 37.45 -6.15 -47.88
N ARG A 144 36.63 -6.37 -48.89
CA ARG A 144 35.16 -6.53 -48.70
C ARG A 144 34.82 -7.81 -47.97
N ALA A 145 35.49 -8.92 -48.22
CA ALA A 145 35.29 -10.18 -47.48
C ALA A 145 35.74 -10.07 -46.03
N ALA A 146 36.84 -9.36 -45.73
CA ALA A 146 37.30 -9.13 -44.37
C ALA A 146 36.36 -8.19 -43.57
N ILE A 147 35.78 -7.18 -44.21
CA ILE A 147 34.81 -6.27 -43.59
C ILE A 147 33.51 -7.02 -43.28
N VAL A 148 32.99 -7.85 -44.20
CA VAL A 148 31.77 -8.67 -43.96
C VAL A 148 32.03 -9.71 -42.88
N ALA A 149 33.17 -10.39 -42.87
CA ALA A 149 33.53 -11.32 -41.77
C ALA A 149 33.67 -10.59 -40.42
N GLY A 150 34.27 -9.39 -40.39
CA GLY A 150 34.36 -8.55 -39.19
C GLY A 150 32.99 -8.12 -38.66
N ILE A 151 32.07 -7.72 -39.53
CA ILE A 151 30.70 -7.35 -39.17
C ILE A 151 29.93 -8.60 -38.65
N CYS A 152 30.08 -9.76 -39.27
CA CYS A 152 29.46 -11.00 -38.81
C CYS A 152 30.05 -11.46 -37.47
N CYS A 153 31.36 -11.30 -37.23
CA CYS A 153 31.97 -11.59 -35.93
C CYS A 153 31.51 -10.61 -34.83
N LEU A 154 31.38 -9.33 -35.14
CA LEU A 154 30.87 -8.33 -34.21
C LEU A 154 29.36 -8.53 -33.91
N ALA A 155 28.57 -8.87 -34.93
CA ALA A 155 27.18 -9.22 -34.76
C ALA A 155 27.04 -10.55 -33.97
N GLY A 156 27.87 -11.56 -34.24
CA GLY A 156 27.92 -12.79 -33.47
C GLY A 156 28.36 -12.59 -32.01
N ALA A 157 29.40 -11.77 -31.79
CA ALA A 157 29.82 -11.40 -30.44
C ALA A 157 28.76 -10.57 -29.70
N GLY A 158 28.04 -9.67 -30.41
CA GLY A 158 26.89 -8.94 -29.86
C GLY A 158 25.73 -9.86 -29.49
N ILE A 159 25.42 -10.85 -30.32
CA ILE A 159 24.38 -11.85 -30.02
C ILE A 159 24.81 -12.76 -28.87
N VAL A 160 26.08 -13.17 -28.82
CA VAL A 160 26.63 -14.00 -27.71
C VAL A 160 26.67 -13.21 -26.41
N THR A 161 26.99 -11.91 -26.43
CA THR A 161 26.89 -11.04 -25.23
C THR A 161 25.45 -10.79 -24.78
N VAL A 162 24.49 -10.74 -25.70
CA VAL A 162 23.05 -10.66 -25.37
C VAL A 162 22.52 -12.00 -24.87
N LEU A 163 23.01 -13.12 -25.39
CA LEU A 163 22.59 -14.46 -24.96
C LEU A 163 23.33 -14.96 -23.70
N LEU A 164 24.55 -14.53 -23.46
CA LEU A 164 25.34 -14.81 -22.25
C LEU A 164 25.29 -13.68 -21.22
N GLY A 165 24.86 -12.48 -21.63
CA GLY A 165 24.52 -11.39 -20.73
C GLY A 165 23.41 -11.87 -19.82
N GLY A 166 23.76 -12.19 -18.57
CA GLY A 166 22.77 -12.56 -17.56
C GLY A 166 21.60 -11.59 -17.62
N ARG A 167 20.36 -12.09 -17.61
CA ARG A 167 19.16 -11.25 -17.55
C ARG A 167 19.41 -10.16 -16.54
N PRO A 168 19.22 -8.87 -16.89
CA PRO A 168 19.42 -7.81 -15.93
C PRO A 168 18.67 -8.18 -14.66
N LYS A 169 19.36 -8.15 -13.52
CA LYS A 169 18.67 -8.38 -12.23
C LYS A 169 17.53 -7.39 -12.17
N PRO A 170 16.31 -7.81 -11.84
CA PRO A 170 15.19 -6.89 -11.74
C PRO A 170 15.58 -5.79 -10.73
N SER A 171 15.55 -4.54 -11.17
CA SER A 171 15.70 -3.39 -10.29
C SER A 171 14.30 -3.03 -9.80
N PHE A 172 14.02 -3.27 -8.54
CA PHE A 172 12.77 -2.88 -7.92
C PHE A 172 12.88 -1.44 -7.41
N HIS A 173 11.79 -0.67 -7.55
CA HIS A 173 11.69 0.72 -7.10
C HIS A 173 10.59 0.89 -6.05
N SER A 174 9.74 -0.13 -5.90
CA SER A 174 8.60 -0.12 -4.98
C SER A 174 8.25 -1.51 -4.50
N LEU A 175 7.73 -1.58 -3.27
CA LEU A 175 7.42 -2.82 -2.59
C LEU A 175 6.15 -2.67 -1.74
N ALA A 176 5.34 -3.73 -1.68
CA ALA A 176 4.24 -3.84 -0.74
C ALA A 176 4.36 -5.13 0.08
N VAL A 177 4.16 -5.03 1.38
CA VAL A 177 4.01 -6.18 2.28
C VAL A 177 2.51 -6.43 2.44
N LEU A 178 2.00 -7.51 1.86
CA LEU A 178 0.59 -7.87 2.01
C LEU A 178 0.33 -8.39 3.44
N PRO A 179 -0.91 -8.23 3.95
CA PRO A 179 -1.28 -8.74 5.26
C PRO A 179 -0.94 -10.22 5.38
N LEU A 180 -0.12 -10.57 6.35
CA LEU A 180 0.24 -11.95 6.63
C LEU A 180 -0.99 -12.73 7.10
N GLN A 181 -1.14 -13.96 6.61
CA GLN A 181 -2.27 -14.79 6.97
C GLN A 181 -2.08 -15.38 8.38
N ASN A 182 -3.07 -15.24 9.25
CA ASN A 182 -3.08 -15.96 10.52
C ASN A 182 -3.47 -17.42 10.29
N LEU A 183 -2.53 -18.32 10.52
CA LEU A 183 -2.72 -19.77 10.45
C LEU A 183 -2.74 -20.41 11.85
N SER A 184 -2.80 -19.61 12.91
CA SER A 184 -2.93 -20.10 14.28
C SER A 184 -4.29 -20.80 14.48
N PRO A 185 -4.40 -21.80 15.34
CA PRO A 185 -5.69 -22.44 15.67
C PRO A 185 -6.70 -21.47 16.31
N ASP A 186 -6.19 -20.41 16.95
CA ASP A 186 -6.97 -19.38 17.62
C ASP A 186 -7.07 -18.12 16.73
N ALA A 187 -8.29 -17.80 16.30
CA ALA A 187 -8.59 -16.59 15.54
C ALA A 187 -8.32 -15.30 16.36
N GLY A 188 -8.33 -15.36 17.69
CA GLY A 188 -7.97 -14.23 18.55
C GLY A 188 -6.52 -13.76 18.39
N GLN A 189 -5.69 -14.47 17.61
CA GLN A 189 -4.29 -14.12 17.35
C GLN A 189 -4.07 -13.33 16.03
N ASP A 190 -5.13 -12.79 15.44
CA ASP A 190 -5.02 -11.93 14.25
C ASP A 190 -4.13 -10.70 14.48
N TYR A 191 -4.10 -10.19 15.72
CA TYR A 191 -3.25 -9.06 16.10
C TYR A 191 -1.76 -9.33 15.85
N LEU A 192 -1.31 -10.58 16.01
CA LEU A 192 0.09 -10.96 15.79
C LEU A 192 0.44 -10.92 14.30
N ALA A 193 -0.41 -11.44 13.44
CA ALA A 193 -0.19 -11.40 11.99
C ALA A 193 -0.25 -9.96 11.45
N ASP A 194 -1.20 -9.17 11.91
CA ASP A 194 -1.35 -7.76 11.53
C ASP A 194 -0.16 -6.92 12.04
N GLY A 195 0.29 -7.16 13.28
CA GLY A 195 1.42 -6.46 13.86
C GLY A 195 2.75 -6.79 13.18
N ILE A 196 3.04 -8.08 12.93
CA ILE A 196 4.26 -8.47 12.18
C ILE A 196 4.21 -7.90 10.75
N THR A 197 3.04 -7.79 10.13
CA THR A 197 2.90 -7.12 8.82
C THR A 197 3.32 -5.66 8.89
N GLU A 198 2.88 -4.95 9.92
CA GLU A 198 3.18 -3.54 10.16
C GLU A 198 4.68 -3.35 10.42
N GLU A 199 5.26 -4.11 11.34
CA GLU A 199 6.69 -4.04 11.68
C GLU A 199 7.60 -4.37 10.50
N LEU A 200 7.26 -5.38 9.69
CA LEU A 200 8.00 -5.68 8.46
C LEU A 200 7.91 -4.52 7.45
N THR A 201 6.75 -3.86 7.37
CA THR A 201 6.57 -2.71 6.49
C THR A 201 7.47 -1.55 6.93
N THR A 202 7.44 -1.19 8.21
CA THR A 202 8.29 -0.14 8.80
C THR A 202 9.77 -0.47 8.66
N SER A 203 10.20 -1.66 9.06
CA SER A 203 11.60 -2.08 8.99
C SER A 203 12.15 -2.09 7.55
N LEU A 204 11.32 -2.45 6.57
CA LEU A 204 11.69 -2.39 5.15
C LEU A 204 11.74 -0.95 4.62
N ALA A 205 10.84 -0.08 5.09
CA ALA A 205 10.81 1.34 4.74
C ALA A 205 12.07 2.07 5.22
N GLU A 206 12.51 1.82 6.46
CA GLU A 206 13.75 2.36 7.02
C GLU A 206 15.02 1.81 6.35
N THR A 207 14.99 0.55 5.92
CA THR A 207 16.18 -0.16 5.40
C THR A 207 16.41 0.07 3.92
N LEU A 208 15.33 0.19 3.14
CA LEU A 208 15.40 0.19 1.68
C LEU A 208 15.24 1.61 1.11
N PRO A 209 16.08 2.02 0.14
CA PRO A 209 15.86 3.25 -0.61
C PRO A 209 14.77 3.05 -1.67
N LEU A 210 13.66 2.42 -1.31
CA LEU A 210 12.54 2.10 -2.17
C LEU A 210 11.26 2.70 -1.58
N ARG A 211 10.28 2.90 -2.44
CA ARG A 211 8.92 3.23 -2.01
C ARG A 211 8.26 1.98 -1.42
N VAL A 212 8.06 1.95 -0.12
CA VAL A 212 7.30 0.90 0.57
C VAL A 212 5.86 1.39 0.78
N ILE A 213 4.89 0.58 0.37
CA ILE A 213 3.47 0.94 0.49
C ILE A 213 3.02 0.79 1.94
N SER A 214 2.27 1.78 2.41
CA SER A 214 1.76 1.83 3.77
C SER A 214 0.80 0.66 4.09
N ARG A 215 0.69 0.36 5.37
CA ARG A 215 -0.23 -0.65 5.88
C ARG A 215 -1.69 -0.37 5.47
N THR A 216 -2.14 0.88 5.50
CA THR A 216 -3.52 1.28 5.16
C THR A 216 -3.91 0.80 3.77
N SER A 217 -3.04 0.97 2.77
CA SER A 217 -3.31 0.55 1.40
C SER A 217 -3.23 -0.97 1.18
N VAL A 218 -2.52 -1.72 2.02
CA VAL A 218 -2.42 -3.19 1.85
C VAL A 218 -3.50 -3.96 2.61
N MET A 219 -4.02 -3.43 3.72
CA MET A 219 -5.02 -4.11 4.55
C MET A 219 -6.32 -4.50 3.83
N PRO A 220 -6.86 -3.73 2.85
CA PRO A 220 -8.01 -4.15 2.06
C PRO A 220 -7.81 -5.48 1.29
N TYR A 221 -6.56 -5.93 1.15
CA TYR A 221 -6.25 -7.21 0.52
C TYR A 221 -6.20 -8.40 1.49
N LYS A 222 -6.41 -8.18 2.79
CA LYS A 222 -6.63 -9.26 3.75
C LYS A 222 -7.89 -10.04 3.33
N GLN A 223 -7.75 -11.32 3.03
CA GLN A 223 -8.83 -12.18 2.52
C GLN A 223 -9.36 -11.85 1.10
N THR A 224 -8.57 -11.17 0.28
CA THR A 224 -8.95 -10.89 -1.12
C THR A 224 -8.83 -12.13 -2.02
N ASN A 225 -9.66 -12.16 -3.07
CA ASN A 225 -9.54 -13.15 -4.16
C ASN A 225 -8.77 -12.60 -5.37
N LYS A 226 -8.23 -11.37 -5.29
CA LYS A 226 -7.47 -10.76 -6.39
C LYS A 226 -6.14 -11.47 -6.58
N SER A 227 -5.67 -11.54 -7.82
CA SER A 227 -4.34 -12.08 -8.12
C SER A 227 -3.25 -11.09 -7.68
N ILE A 228 -2.04 -11.61 -7.40
CA ILE A 228 -0.87 -10.79 -7.06
C ILE A 228 -0.60 -9.72 -8.13
N GLN A 229 -0.78 -10.05 -9.41
CA GLN A 229 -0.63 -9.10 -10.51
C GLN A 229 -1.68 -7.98 -10.49
N GLN A 230 -2.91 -8.27 -10.06
CA GLN A 230 -3.96 -7.26 -9.90
C GLN A 230 -3.64 -6.34 -8.73
N ILE A 231 -3.25 -6.90 -7.58
CA ILE A 231 -2.84 -6.14 -6.39
C ILE A 231 -1.66 -5.22 -6.71
N ALA A 232 -0.62 -5.76 -7.36
CA ALA A 232 0.55 -4.99 -7.74
C ALA A 232 0.21 -3.79 -8.65
N ARG A 233 -0.72 -3.97 -9.60
CA ARG A 233 -1.20 -2.88 -10.47
C ARG A 233 -2.00 -1.83 -9.70
N GLU A 234 -2.86 -2.24 -8.77
CA GLU A 234 -3.68 -1.33 -7.97
C GLU A 234 -2.82 -0.50 -7.00
N LEU A 235 -1.79 -1.12 -6.40
CA LEU A 235 -0.84 -0.46 -5.52
C LEU A 235 0.29 0.26 -6.28
N GLY A 236 0.47 -0.03 -7.56
CA GLY A 236 1.56 0.52 -8.38
C GLY A 236 2.94 0.08 -7.92
N VAL A 237 3.11 -1.21 -7.58
CA VAL A 237 4.36 -1.78 -7.09
C VAL A 237 4.95 -2.83 -8.03
N ASP A 238 6.26 -2.96 -8.00
CA ASP A 238 7.04 -3.92 -8.80
C ASP A 238 7.59 -5.10 -7.98
N ALA A 239 7.42 -5.09 -6.65
CA ALA A 239 7.67 -6.24 -5.78
C ALA A 239 6.57 -6.40 -4.73
N ILE A 240 6.26 -7.66 -4.37
CA ILE A 240 5.31 -7.99 -3.31
C ILE A 240 5.95 -8.97 -2.33
N VAL A 241 5.75 -8.70 -1.03
CA VAL A 241 6.00 -9.62 0.06
C VAL A 241 4.65 -10.17 0.53
N GLU A 242 4.54 -11.49 0.62
CA GLU A 242 3.38 -12.17 1.22
C GLU A 242 3.83 -13.24 2.20
N GLY A 243 2.93 -13.74 3.02
CA GLY A 243 3.29 -14.79 3.96
C GLY A 243 2.19 -15.17 4.93
N SER A 244 2.60 -15.88 5.98
CA SER A 244 1.70 -16.33 7.03
C SER A 244 2.40 -16.39 8.39
N VAL A 245 1.60 -16.27 9.44
CA VAL A 245 2.01 -16.38 10.84
C VAL A 245 1.18 -17.47 11.50
N ALA A 246 1.84 -18.32 12.28
CA ALA A 246 1.17 -19.32 13.12
C ALA A 246 1.82 -19.35 14.49
N ARG A 247 1.02 -19.25 15.56
CA ARG A 247 1.47 -19.42 16.95
C ARG A 247 0.89 -20.69 17.55
N ALA A 248 1.76 -21.53 18.09
CA ALA A 248 1.39 -22.73 18.80
C ALA A 248 2.15 -22.80 20.13
N GLY A 249 1.46 -22.52 21.23
CA GLY A 249 2.08 -22.43 22.56
C GLY A 249 3.18 -21.37 22.61
N ASN A 250 4.42 -21.76 22.90
CA ASN A 250 5.57 -20.87 22.99
C ASN A 250 6.42 -20.85 21.71
N GLN A 251 5.84 -21.15 20.56
CA GLN A 251 6.50 -21.06 19.26
C GLN A 251 5.67 -20.25 18.28
N VAL A 252 6.34 -19.34 17.57
CA VAL A 252 5.79 -18.56 16.45
C VAL A 252 6.54 -18.97 15.19
N SER A 253 5.78 -19.35 14.17
CA SER A 253 6.28 -19.68 12.84
C SER A 253 5.85 -18.61 11.87
N VAL A 254 6.79 -17.96 11.20
CA VAL A 254 6.54 -16.93 10.18
C VAL A 254 7.10 -17.43 8.86
N THR A 255 6.27 -17.52 7.85
CA THR A 255 6.68 -17.82 6.47
C THR A 255 6.54 -16.55 5.64
N VAL A 256 7.61 -16.18 4.93
CA VAL A 256 7.64 -14.97 4.11
C VAL A 256 8.16 -15.31 2.71
N GLN A 257 7.56 -14.68 1.70
CA GLN A 257 7.92 -14.88 0.30
C GLN A 257 8.02 -13.52 -0.39
N LEU A 258 9.05 -13.35 -1.23
CA LEU A 258 9.21 -12.19 -2.11
C LEU A 258 8.85 -12.60 -3.54
N ILE A 259 7.95 -11.86 -4.17
CA ILE A 259 7.38 -12.16 -5.49
C ILE A 259 7.64 -11.01 -6.44
N ASP A 260 8.06 -11.34 -7.66
CA ASP A 260 8.03 -10.46 -8.83
C ASP A 260 6.66 -10.61 -9.50
N PRO A 261 5.74 -9.65 -9.32
CA PRO A 261 4.37 -9.76 -9.84
C PRO A 261 4.30 -9.65 -11.37
N GLY A 262 5.33 -9.05 -12.02
CA GLY A 262 5.35 -8.88 -13.47
C GLY A 262 5.43 -10.21 -14.23
N VAL A 263 6.09 -11.22 -13.63
CA VAL A 263 6.28 -12.55 -14.22
C VAL A 263 5.75 -13.68 -13.32
N ASP A 264 5.03 -13.34 -12.26
CA ASP A 264 4.48 -14.28 -11.26
C ASP A 264 5.56 -15.26 -10.72
N ARG A 265 6.70 -14.71 -10.33
CA ARG A 265 7.84 -15.53 -9.93
C ARG A 265 8.22 -15.28 -8.48
N HIS A 266 8.26 -16.35 -7.69
CA HIS A 266 8.84 -16.31 -6.36
C HIS A 266 10.35 -16.13 -6.47
N LEU A 267 10.84 -15.01 -5.96
CA LEU A 267 12.27 -14.68 -5.95
C LEU A 267 12.97 -15.29 -4.74
N TRP A 268 12.24 -15.42 -3.65
CA TRP A 268 12.73 -15.94 -2.39
C TRP A 268 11.55 -16.36 -1.51
N ALA A 269 11.75 -17.39 -0.70
CA ALA A 269 10.83 -17.83 0.34
C ALA A 269 11.63 -18.42 1.50
N GLN A 270 11.24 -18.08 2.72
CA GLN A 270 11.87 -18.62 3.93
C GLN A 270 10.85 -18.75 5.06
N ARG A 271 11.04 -19.77 5.88
CA ARG A 271 10.29 -19.99 7.12
C ARG A 271 11.20 -19.78 8.31
N TYR A 272 10.70 -19.05 9.29
CA TYR A 272 11.34 -18.79 10.56
C TYR A 272 10.52 -19.41 11.68
N GLU A 273 11.18 -20.04 12.63
CA GLU A 273 10.56 -20.55 13.85
C GLU A 273 11.29 -19.93 15.03
N ARG A 274 10.57 -19.18 15.83
CA ARG A 274 11.13 -18.40 16.95
C ARG A 274 10.22 -18.51 18.16
N ARG A 275 10.78 -18.21 19.31
CA ARG A 275 9.99 -17.95 20.52
C ARG A 275 9.49 -16.51 20.50
N PRO A 276 8.41 -16.16 21.24
CA PRO A 276 7.91 -14.79 21.30
C PRO A 276 8.96 -13.74 21.68
N GLU A 277 9.92 -14.10 22.53
CA GLU A 277 11.03 -13.22 22.93
C GLU A 277 12.01 -12.87 21.79
N ASP A 278 12.03 -13.65 20.72
CA ASP A 278 12.95 -13.49 19.59
C ASP A 278 12.26 -12.85 18.36
N LEU A 279 11.00 -12.41 18.46
CA LEU A 279 10.22 -11.91 17.31
C LEU A 279 10.82 -10.66 16.69
N LEU A 280 11.18 -9.65 17.48
CA LEU A 280 11.80 -8.41 16.97
C LEU A 280 13.13 -8.67 16.23
N ALA A 281 13.94 -9.59 16.77
CA ALA A 281 15.18 -9.99 16.10
C ALA A 281 14.89 -10.72 14.77
N MET A 282 13.84 -11.56 14.74
CA MET A 282 13.39 -12.24 13.53
C MET A 282 12.88 -11.26 12.47
N GLU A 283 12.09 -10.27 12.85
CA GLU A 283 11.57 -9.24 11.92
C GLU A 283 12.72 -8.48 11.25
N SER A 284 13.72 -8.07 12.03
CA SER A 284 14.95 -7.45 11.51
C SER A 284 15.69 -8.38 10.56
N GLU A 285 15.79 -9.69 10.87
CA GLU A 285 16.42 -10.71 10.02
C GLU A 285 15.66 -10.88 8.70
N VAL A 286 14.32 -10.90 8.75
CA VAL A 286 13.45 -11.00 7.57
C VAL A 286 13.61 -9.77 6.68
N ALA A 287 13.54 -8.57 7.27
CA ALA A 287 13.70 -7.31 6.53
C ALA A 287 15.07 -7.25 5.84
N GLN A 288 16.14 -7.64 6.53
CA GLN A 288 17.49 -7.71 5.96
C GLN A 288 17.59 -8.73 4.82
N ALA A 289 16.98 -9.91 4.96
CA ALA A 289 16.97 -10.94 3.93
C ALA A 289 16.25 -10.48 2.66
N ILE A 290 15.11 -9.79 2.80
CA ILE A 290 14.37 -9.19 1.68
C ILE A 290 15.20 -8.07 1.04
N ALA A 291 15.76 -7.17 1.85
CA ALA A 291 16.56 -6.04 1.38
C ALA A 291 17.75 -6.47 0.50
N LEU A 292 18.47 -7.52 0.91
CA LEU A 292 19.57 -8.11 0.12
C LEU A 292 19.11 -8.73 -1.20
N ARG A 293 17.83 -9.13 -1.33
CA ARG A 293 17.29 -9.72 -2.57
C ARG A 293 16.79 -8.64 -3.52
N VAL A 294 16.19 -7.59 -2.97
CA VAL A 294 15.65 -6.47 -3.72
C VAL A 294 16.77 -5.52 -4.18
N ASN A 295 17.74 -5.26 -3.31
CA ASN A 295 18.89 -4.39 -3.62
C ASN A 295 20.20 -5.06 -3.16
N SER A 296 21.03 -5.45 -4.10
CA SER A 296 22.28 -6.21 -3.81
C SER A 296 23.39 -5.42 -3.09
N THR A 297 23.17 -4.10 -2.83
CA THR A 297 24.20 -3.23 -2.23
C THR A 297 23.61 -2.39 -1.10
N LEU A 298 23.43 -3.00 0.08
CA LEU A 298 23.16 -2.23 1.30
C LEU A 298 24.45 -1.61 1.83
N SER A 299 24.46 -0.30 2.04
CA SER A 299 25.53 0.36 2.78
C SER A 299 25.49 -0.06 4.27
N PRO A 300 26.60 0.03 5.01
CA PRO A 300 26.61 -0.26 6.45
C PRO A 300 25.59 0.57 7.28
N ALA A 301 25.25 1.77 6.79
CA ALA A 301 24.26 2.66 7.43
C ALA A 301 22.80 2.22 7.18
N GLN A 302 22.55 1.40 6.17
CA GLN A 302 21.23 0.88 5.78
C GLN A 302 20.94 -0.52 6.37
N ARG A 303 21.78 -1.01 7.25
CA ARG A 303 21.48 -2.27 7.96
C ARG A 303 20.42 -1.99 9.02
N PRO A 304 19.35 -2.81 9.12
CA PRO A 304 18.39 -2.68 10.20
C PRO A 304 19.13 -2.61 11.54
N ARG A 305 18.77 -1.65 12.33
CA ARG A 305 19.30 -1.54 13.69
C ARG A 305 18.62 -2.63 14.50
N VAL A 306 19.35 -3.66 14.88
CA VAL A 306 18.91 -4.53 15.97
C VAL A 306 18.84 -3.63 17.19
N THR A 307 17.64 -3.32 17.65
CA THR A 307 17.45 -2.57 18.90
C THR A 307 18.20 -3.31 19.99
N ALA A 308 19.14 -2.62 20.62
CA ALA A 308 19.99 -3.21 21.67
C ALA A 308 19.18 -3.58 22.95
N HIS A 309 17.89 -3.23 22.97
CA HIS A 309 16.99 -3.49 24.08
C HIS A 309 16.24 -4.80 23.85
N SER A 310 16.48 -5.78 24.73
CA SER A 310 15.69 -7.00 24.77
C SER A 310 14.34 -6.68 25.40
N VAL A 311 13.29 -6.61 24.58
CA VAL A 311 11.92 -6.33 25.02
C VAL A 311 11.31 -7.57 25.65
N ASP A 312 10.67 -7.44 26.82
CA ASP A 312 9.85 -8.50 27.41
C ASP A 312 8.72 -8.90 26.41
N PRO A 313 8.56 -10.19 26.09
CA PRO A 313 7.55 -10.66 25.12
C PRO A 313 6.14 -10.19 25.44
N GLY A 314 5.81 -10.06 26.74
CA GLY A 314 4.50 -9.58 27.15
C GLY A 314 4.32 -8.07 26.95
N VAL A 315 5.41 -7.28 26.92
CA VAL A 315 5.37 -5.85 26.53
C VAL A 315 5.12 -5.74 25.05
N TYR A 316 5.81 -6.55 24.24
CA TYR A 316 5.62 -6.57 22.80
C TYR A 316 4.20 -7.05 22.40
N ASP A 317 3.69 -8.12 23.01
CA ASP A 317 2.29 -8.56 22.80
C ASP A 317 1.27 -7.45 23.14
N LEU A 318 1.45 -6.73 24.27
CA LEU A 318 0.60 -5.60 24.64
C LEU A 318 0.66 -4.47 23.62
N TRP A 319 1.86 -4.15 23.14
CA TRP A 319 2.04 -3.13 22.12
C TRP A 319 1.36 -3.52 20.79
N LEU A 320 1.52 -4.77 20.33
CA LEU A 320 0.84 -5.29 19.14
C LEU A 320 -0.69 -5.23 19.27
N MET A 321 -1.24 -5.59 20.46
CA MET A 321 -2.66 -5.44 20.74
C MET A 321 -3.11 -3.97 20.68
N GLY A 322 -2.29 -3.06 21.23
CA GLY A 322 -2.52 -1.62 21.12
C GLY A 322 -2.62 -1.17 19.66
N ARG A 323 -1.65 -1.57 18.82
CA ARG A 323 -1.63 -1.27 17.37
C ARG A 323 -2.84 -1.87 16.64
N TYR A 324 -3.19 -3.12 16.94
CA TYR A 324 -4.35 -3.78 16.35
C TYR A 324 -5.65 -3.01 16.60
N HIS A 325 -5.92 -2.62 17.86
CA HIS A 325 -7.11 -1.83 18.21
C HIS A 325 -7.04 -0.41 17.63
N TRP A 326 -5.89 0.25 17.70
CA TRP A 326 -5.69 1.56 17.10
C TRP A 326 -6.09 1.59 15.62
N ASN A 327 -5.72 0.58 14.87
CA ASN A 327 -5.96 0.49 13.43
C ASN A 327 -7.43 0.25 13.05
N ARG A 328 -8.30 -0.14 13.99
CA ARG A 328 -9.74 -0.35 13.74
C ARG A 328 -10.57 0.93 13.78
N ARG A 329 -10.01 2.01 14.30
CA ARG A 329 -10.56 3.37 14.26
C ARG A 329 -11.99 3.52 14.81
N THR A 330 -12.42 2.69 15.77
CA THR A 330 -13.68 2.86 16.48
C THR A 330 -13.45 3.45 17.88
N MET A 331 -14.48 4.09 18.47
CA MET A 331 -14.40 4.66 19.81
C MET A 331 -14.04 3.62 20.88
N ALA A 332 -14.64 2.43 20.76
CA ALA A 332 -14.34 1.32 21.67
C ALA A 332 -12.90 0.82 21.51
N ASP A 333 -12.43 0.75 20.27
CA ASP A 333 -11.07 0.30 19.97
C ASP A 333 -10.02 1.34 20.41
N PHE A 334 -10.29 2.64 20.33
CA PHE A 334 -9.39 3.68 20.88
C PHE A 334 -9.20 3.53 22.40
N ALA A 335 -10.26 3.22 23.14
CA ALA A 335 -10.16 2.98 24.57
C ALA A 335 -9.32 1.72 24.88
N GLN A 336 -9.47 0.65 24.08
CA GLN A 336 -8.65 -0.55 24.21
C GLN A 336 -7.18 -0.29 23.84
N ALA A 337 -6.92 0.38 22.73
CA ALA A 337 -5.57 0.73 22.29
C ALA A 337 -4.83 1.52 23.37
N LYS A 338 -5.48 2.56 23.92
CA LYS A 338 -4.94 3.35 25.03
C LYS A 338 -4.59 2.48 26.23
N SER A 339 -5.49 1.59 26.65
CA SER A 339 -5.28 0.70 27.78
C SER A 339 -4.09 -0.24 27.56
N TYR A 340 -3.94 -0.80 26.36
CA TYR A 340 -2.82 -1.69 26.03
C TYR A 340 -1.48 -0.95 26.01
N PHE A 341 -1.42 0.26 25.43
CA PHE A 341 -0.20 1.07 25.45
C PHE A 341 0.18 1.52 26.87
N GLU A 342 -0.80 1.89 27.72
CA GLU A 342 -0.56 2.21 29.13
C GLU A 342 -0.01 0.99 29.89
N GLN A 343 -0.52 -0.21 29.65
CA GLN A 343 -0.02 -1.45 30.26
C GLN A 343 1.40 -1.79 29.75
N ALA A 344 1.70 -1.61 28.48
CA ALA A 344 3.03 -1.82 27.91
C ALA A 344 4.04 -0.86 28.54
N ALA A 345 3.72 0.44 28.61
CA ALA A 345 4.55 1.47 29.23
C ALA A 345 4.75 1.25 30.74
N ALA A 346 3.73 0.77 31.45
CA ALA A 346 3.83 0.46 32.88
C ALA A 346 4.73 -0.76 33.15
N ARG A 347 4.73 -1.75 32.23
CA ARG A 347 5.52 -2.98 32.38
C ARG A 347 6.98 -2.77 31.96
N ASP A 348 7.23 -1.96 30.94
CA ASP A 348 8.57 -1.52 30.53
C ASP A 348 8.59 -0.01 30.28
N PRO A 349 8.96 0.78 31.28
CA PRO A 349 9.06 2.23 31.16
C PRO A 349 10.12 2.73 30.17
N GLY A 350 11.00 1.85 29.66
CA GLY A 350 12.01 2.16 28.65
C GLY A 350 11.53 1.88 27.21
N TYR A 351 10.33 1.36 27.02
CA TYR A 351 9.84 0.98 25.71
C TYR A 351 9.18 2.17 24.96
N ALA A 352 9.98 2.91 24.19
CA ALA A 352 9.57 4.12 23.47
C ALA A 352 8.31 3.93 22.58
N PRO A 353 8.13 2.81 21.82
CA PRO A 353 6.96 2.64 20.96
C PRO A 353 5.61 2.64 21.71
N ALA A 354 5.58 2.21 22.99
CA ALA A 354 4.37 2.27 23.80
C ALA A 354 3.92 3.72 24.06
N TYR A 355 4.87 4.62 24.33
CA TYR A 355 4.58 6.04 24.54
C TYR A 355 4.22 6.76 23.24
N ALA A 356 4.85 6.41 22.11
CA ALA A 356 4.47 6.92 20.80
C ALA A 356 3.02 6.53 20.46
N GLY A 357 2.65 5.24 20.60
CA GLY A 357 1.29 4.78 20.41
C GLY A 357 0.27 5.42 21.36
N LEU A 358 0.64 5.65 22.62
CA LEU A 358 -0.21 6.36 23.58
C LEU A 358 -0.44 7.82 23.15
N ALA A 359 0.61 8.52 22.70
CA ALA A 359 0.52 9.88 22.19
C ALA A 359 -0.39 9.97 20.96
N GLU A 360 -0.25 9.01 20.04
CA GLU A 360 -1.05 8.89 18.81
C GLU A 360 -2.54 8.71 19.13
N VAL A 361 -2.89 7.78 20.03
CA VAL A 361 -4.28 7.57 20.46
C VAL A 361 -4.84 8.83 21.12
N LEU A 362 -4.11 9.45 22.03
CA LEU A 362 -4.57 10.65 22.73
C LEU A 362 -4.80 11.84 21.78
N ALA A 363 -3.87 12.08 20.85
CA ALA A 363 -3.97 13.19 19.92
C ALA A 363 -5.08 12.99 18.86
N LEU A 364 -5.11 11.83 18.20
CA LEU A 364 -6.00 11.61 17.07
C LEU A 364 -7.42 11.23 17.48
N SER A 365 -7.65 10.63 18.66
CA SER A 365 -9.01 10.35 19.17
C SER A 365 -9.85 11.62 19.38
N THR A 366 -9.23 12.80 19.48
CA THR A 366 -9.92 14.08 19.54
C THR A 366 -10.73 14.37 18.27
N GLN A 367 -10.24 13.92 17.12
CA GLN A 367 -10.91 14.10 15.83
C GLN A 367 -12.22 13.28 15.74
N TYR A 368 -12.33 12.24 16.56
CA TYR A 368 -13.52 11.37 16.64
C TYR A 368 -14.45 11.75 17.81
N GLY A 369 -14.20 12.88 18.48
CA GLY A 369 -15.05 13.40 19.56
C GLY A 369 -14.96 12.63 20.90
N ALA A 370 -13.94 11.76 21.06
CA ALA A 370 -13.75 10.95 22.27
C ALA A 370 -13.37 11.79 23.50
N VAL A 371 -12.52 12.81 23.31
CA VAL A 371 -11.97 13.67 24.36
C VAL A 371 -11.83 15.08 23.79
N SER A 372 -11.94 16.10 24.65
CA SER A 372 -11.66 17.48 24.22
C SER A 372 -10.18 17.63 23.82
N PHE A 373 -9.93 18.48 22.84
CA PHE A 373 -8.57 18.76 22.40
C PHE A 373 -7.72 19.39 23.52
N GLU A 374 -8.34 20.24 24.35
CA GLU A 374 -7.69 20.92 25.46
C GLU A 374 -7.21 19.94 26.55
N ASP A 375 -7.97 18.86 26.78
CA ASP A 375 -7.61 17.84 27.79
C ASP A 375 -6.61 16.81 27.24
N ALA A 376 -6.68 16.48 25.97
CA ALA A 376 -5.87 15.43 25.35
C ALA A 376 -4.45 15.90 25.02
N LEU A 377 -4.29 17.13 24.48
CA LEU A 377 -3.00 17.62 23.98
C LEU A 377 -1.88 17.64 24.99
N PRO A 378 -2.04 18.13 26.26
CA PRO A 378 -0.94 18.13 27.21
C PRO A 378 -0.42 16.71 27.51
N ARG A 379 -1.34 15.73 27.57
CA ARG A 379 -1.01 14.33 27.84
C ARG A 379 -0.35 13.67 26.64
N ALA A 380 -0.87 13.96 25.43
CA ALA A 380 -0.29 13.49 24.19
C ALA A 380 1.13 14.04 24.00
N SER A 381 1.32 15.35 24.25
CA SER A 381 2.63 16.01 24.19
C SER A 381 3.64 15.41 25.16
N ALA A 382 3.24 15.17 26.41
CA ALA A 382 4.11 14.54 27.40
C ALA A 382 4.53 13.12 26.96
N ALA A 383 3.59 12.33 26.45
CA ALA A 383 3.89 10.97 25.98
C ALA A 383 4.80 10.98 24.75
N ALA A 384 4.52 11.83 23.74
CA ALA A 384 5.34 11.95 22.54
C ALA A 384 6.77 12.42 22.86
N THR A 385 6.91 13.46 23.72
CA THR A 385 8.22 13.95 24.15
C THR A 385 9.01 12.84 24.85
N HIS A 386 8.35 12.10 25.75
CA HIS A 386 9.01 11.00 26.44
C HIS A 386 9.43 9.86 25.50
N ALA A 387 8.64 9.57 24.47
CA ALA A 387 9.01 8.60 23.44
C ALA A 387 10.29 9.02 22.70
N VAL A 388 10.40 10.30 22.31
CA VAL A 388 11.60 10.87 21.67
C VAL A 388 12.82 10.87 22.61
N GLU A 389 12.62 11.17 23.91
CA GLU A 389 13.70 11.10 24.92
C GLU A 389 14.25 9.68 25.08
N LEU A 390 13.39 8.66 24.97
CA LEU A 390 13.78 7.25 25.05
C LEU A 390 14.45 6.77 23.76
N ASP A 391 13.96 7.17 22.61
CA ASP A 391 14.52 6.82 21.29
C ASP A 391 14.34 7.95 20.27
N ASP A 392 15.39 8.76 20.07
CA ASP A 392 15.45 9.86 19.08
C ASP A 392 15.47 9.35 17.62
N ASN A 393 15.42 8.05 17.40
CA ASN A 393 15.34 7.47 16.05
C ASN A 393 13.99 6.78 15.77
N LEU A 394 12.98 7.01 16.60
CA LEU A 394 11.62 6.52 16.37
C LEU A 394 10.85 7.55 15.54
N ALA A 395 10.71 7.28 14.23
CA ALA A 395 10.09 8.20 13.26
C ALA A 395 8.65 8.58 13.64
N GLU A 396 7.86 7.61 14.10
CA GLU A 396 6.47 7.81 14.51
C GLU A 396 6.37 8.75 15.73
N ALA A 397 7.33 8.69 16.66
CA ALA A 397 7.34 9.59 17.81
C ALA A 397 7.55 11.05 17.38
N HIS A 398 8.47 11.30 16.45
CA HIS A 398 8.66 12.62 15.85
C HIS A 398 7.45 13.06 15.05
N ALA A 399 6.84 12.17 14.25
CA ALA A 399 5.67 12.50 13.44
C ALA A 399 4.48 12.92 14.31
N ILE A 400 4.18 12.17 15.38
CA ILE A 400 3.08 12.53 16.30
C ILE A 400 3.40 13.79 17.11
N LEU A 401 4.64 14.01 17.51
CA LEU A 401 5.04 15.24 18.16
C LEU A 401 4.87 16.44 17.22
N GLY A 402 5.27 16.30 15.94
CA GLY A 402 5.04 17.28 14.90
C GLY A 402 3.55 17.60 14.70
N PHE A 403 2.67 16.60 14.72
CA PHE A 403 1.23 16.77 14.65
C PHE A 403 0.68 17.54 15.89
N ILE A 404 1.13 17.21 17.09
CA ILE A 404 0.74 17.90 18.33
C ILE A 404 1.19 19.36 18.29
N GLU A 405 2.41 19.62 17.80
CA GLU A 405 2.94 20.97 17.61
C GLU A 405 2.10 21.76 16.57
N LEU A 406 1.71 21.11 15.45
CA LEU A 406 0.82 21.66 14.43
C LEU A 406 -0.52 22.06 15.03
N ALA A 407 -1.13 21.16 15.78
CA ALA A 407 -2.38 21.38 16.47
C ALA A 407 -2.30 22.54 17.49
N GLY A 408 -1.16 22.66 18.17
CA GLY A 408 -0.83 23.77 19.07
C GLY A 408 -0.41 25.06 18.37
N ARG A 409 -0.43 25.11 17.03
CA ARG A 409 0.02 26.25 16.20
C ARG A 409 1.47 26.64 16.42
N ARG A 410 2.30 25.71 16.83
CA ARG A 410 3.74 25.90 16.98
C ARG A 410 4.45 25.47 15.69
N TRP A 411 4.32 26.32 14.63
CA TRP A 411 4.69 26.00 13.26
C TRP A 411 6.15 25.55 13.07
N ARG A 412 7.13 26.29 13.68
CA ARG A 412 8.56 25.95 13.56
C ARG A 412 8.93 24.63 14.24
N PRO A 413 8.53 24.37 15.49
CA PRO A 413 8.71 23.06 16.11
C PRO A 413 8.06 21.95 15.28
N SER A 414 6.81 22.14 14.84
CA SER A 414 6.10 21.17 14.01
C SER A 414 6.87 20.78 12.75
N GLU A 415 7.38 21.79 12.00
CA GLU A 415 8.17 21.52 10.78
C GLU A 415 9.46 20.77 11.10
N ALA A 416 10.13 21.10 12.20
CA ALA A 416 11.38 20.44 12.60
C ALA A 416 11.14 18.96 12.92
N GLU A 417 10.08 18.66 13.66
CA GLU A 417 9.73 17.29 14.03
C GLU A 417 9.31 16.44 12.81
N PHE A 418 8.47 16.97 11.91
CA PHE A 418 8.12 16.26 10.67
C PHE A 418 9.34 16.00 9.79
N ARG A 419 10.25 16.98 9.66
CA ARG A 419 11.48 16.79 8.89
C ARG A 419 12.40 15.76 9.54
N ARG A 420 12.43 15.70 10.86
CA ARG A 420 13.18 14.68 11.61
C ARG A 420 12.59 13.29 11.36
N ALA A 421 11.26 13.14 11.47
CA ALA A 421 10.56 11.89 11.14
C ALA A 421 10.90 11.40 9.72
N LEU A 422 10.79 12.29 8.72
CA LEU A 422 11.07 11.97 7.33
C LEU A 422 12.55 11.74 7.00
N ALA A 423 13.46 12.23 7.84
CA ALA A 423 14.89 11.92 7.74
C ALA A 423 15.21 10.51 8.26
N ILE A 424 14.41 10.01 9.23
CA ILE A 424 14.52 8.65 9.79
C ILE A 424 13.82 7.66 8.86
N ASP A 425 12.52 7.89 8.56
CA ASP A 425 11.73 7.11 7.63
C ASP A 425 11.15 7.97 6.49
N PRO A 426 11.81 7.99 5.32
CA PRO A 426 11.30 8.70 4.14
C PRO A 426 10.02 8.11 3.54
N SER A 427 9.56 6.96 4.00
CA SER A 427 8.33 6.28 3.54
C SER A 427 7.17 6.41 4.53
N LEU A 428 7.30 7.21 5.58
CA LEU A 428 6.24 7.45 6.56
C LEU A 428 5.16 8.35 5.95
N ALA A 429 4.10 7.72 5.41
CA ALA A 429 3.03 8.40 4.67
C ALA A 429 2.33 9.47 5.52
N GLU A 430 2.07 9.19 6.80
CA GLU A 430 1.45 10.13 7.73
C GLU A 430 2.28 11.40 7.92
N ALA A 431 3.61 11.28 8.02
CA ALA A 431 4.46 12.46 8.18
C ALA A 431 4.44 13.35 6.93
N HIS A 432 4.45 12.76 5.72
CA HIS A 432 4.25 13.49 4.48
C HIS A 432 2.87 14.15 4.41
N HIS A 433 1.83 13.48 4.89
CA HIS A 433 0.48 14.01 4.93
C HIS A 433 0.36 15.21 5.88
N TRP A 434 0.86 15.08 7.11
CA TRP A 434 0.75 16.13 8.11
C TRP A 434 1.64 17.35 7.84
N ILE A 435 2.85 17.14 7.31
CA ILE A 435 3.69 18.28 6.88
C ILE A 435 3.06 19.02 5.68
N ALA A 436 2.31 18.34 4.81
CA ALA A 436 1.58 19.00 3.74
C ALA A 436 0.53 19.97 4.30
N TYR A 437 -0.21 19.60 5.35
CA TYR A 437 -1.11 20.51 6.04
C TYR A 437 -0.39 21.73 6.65
N LEU A 438 0.73 21.48 7.33
CA LEU A 438 1.54 22.57 7.88
C LEU A 438 1.97 23.56 6.79
N LEU A 439 2.50 23.04 5.69
CA LEU A 439 2.97 23.84 4.56
C LEU A 439 1.81 24.61 3.91
N PHE A 440 0.64 23.98 3.83
CA PHE A 440 -0.56 24.62 3.32
C PHE A 440 -1.02 25.80 4.20
N PHE A 441 -1.01 25.63 5.54
CA PHE A 441 -1.31 26.71 6.50
C PHE A 441 -0.28 27.84 6.49
N LEU A 442 0.96 27.53 6.11
CA LEU A 442 2.04 28.51 5.93
C LEU A 442 2.02 29.20 4.55
N ASP A 443 0.99 28.95 3.71
CA ASP A 443 0.85 29.42 2.33
C ASP A 443 1.99 28.96 1.39
N ARG A 444 2.68 27.87 1.75
CA ARG A 444 3.72 27.21 0.93
C ARG A 444 3.05 26.10 0.09
N ARG A 445 2.11 26.52 -0.75
CA ARG A 445 1.14 25.62 -1.43
C ARG A 445 1.80 24.62 -2.37
N ASP A 446 2.79 25.03 -3.16
CA ASP A 446 3.50 24.12 -4.07
C ASP A 446 4.21 22.99 -3.32
N GLU A 447 4.85 23.31 -2.19
CA GLU A 447 5.48 22.32 -1.34
C GLU A 447 4.44 21.41 -0.68
N ALA A 448 3.30 21.95 -0.24
CA ALA A 448 2.19 21.18 0.32
C ALA A 448 1.67 20.13 -0.68
N VAL A 449 1.42 20.54 -1.94
CA VAL A 449 0.99 19.63 -3.00
C VAL A 449 2.06 18.59 -3.32
N ALA A 450 3.34 18.94 -3.28
CA ALA A 450 4.41 17.98 -3.47
C ALA A 450 4.47 16.93 -2.35
N GLU A 451 4.29 17.35 -1.10
CA GLU A 451 4.32 16.43 0.06
C GLU A 451 3.07 15.53 0.11
N ILE A 452 1.86 16.07 -0.15
CA ILE A 452 0.64 15.23 -0.18
C ILE A 452 0.68 14.23 -1.35
N ALA A 453 1.30 14.58 -2.47
CA ALA A 453 1.51 13.65 -3.59
C ALA A 453 2.46 12.50 -3.23
N LYS A 454 3.48 12.75 -2.37
CA LYS A 454 4.32 11.68 -1.82
C LYS A 454 3.53 10.80 -0.86
N ALA A 455 2.75 11.40 0.07
CA ALA A 455 1.87 10.65 0.96
C ALA A 455 0.95 9.71 0.17
N ARG A 456 0.29 10.22 -0.88
CA ARG A 456 -0.54 9.41 -1.77
C ARG A 456 0.24 8.33 -2.53
N ALA A 457 1.48 8.60 -2.93
CA ALA A 457 2.29 7.57 -3.58
C ALA A 457 2.62 6.42 -2.63
N LEU A 458 2.80 6.72 -1.33
CA LEU A 458 3.05 5.74 -0.26
C LEU A 458 1.76 5.06 0.21
N ASP A 459 0.62 5.78 0.18
CA ASP A 459 -0.69 5.29 0.60
C ASP A 459 -1.78 5.55 -0.47
N PRO A 460 -1.73 4.84 -1.61
CA PRO A 460 -2.59 5.12 -2.77
C PRO A 460 -4.07 4.81 -2.55
N LEU A 461 -4.42 3.99 -1.56
CA LEU A 461 -5.79 3.64 -1.20
C LEU A 461 -6.29 4.38 0.06
N SER A 462 -5.59 5.39 0.54
CA SER A 462 -6.11 6.31 1.55
C SER A 462 -7.12 7.27 0.92
N ALA A 463 -8.40 7.12 1.28
CA ALA A 463 -9.43 8.04 0.83
C ALA A 463 -9.18 9.47 1.33
N VAL A 464 -8.74 9.60 2.60
CA VAL A 464 -8.43 10.89 3.22
C VAL A 464 -7.29 11.60 2.49
N THR A 465 -6.18 10.92 2.21
CA THR A 465 -5.05 11.52 1.49
C THR A 465 -5.44 11.98 0.07
N ASN A 466 -6.28 11.19 -0.63
CA ASN A 466 -6.80 11.59 -1.94
C ASN A 466 -7.76 12.79 -1.84
N ALA A 467 -8.61 12.85 -0.80
CA ALA A 467 -9.53 13.97 -0.57
C ALA A 467 -8.75 15.25 -0.26
N ASP A 468 -7.74 15.18 0.60
CA ASP A 468 -6.90 16.33 0.97
C ASP A 468 -6.05 16.84 -0.18
N GLU A 469 -5.46 15.95 -1.01
CA GLU A 469 -4.81 16.37 -2.25
C GLU A 469 -5.81 17.09 -3.17
N GLY A 470 -7.04 16.59 -3.27
CA GLY A 470 -8.12 17.22 -4.02
C GLY A 470 -8.45 18.62 -3.48
N HIS A 471 -8.50 18.77 -2.15
CA HIS A 471 -8.74 20.06 -1.50
C HIS A 471 -7.61 21.07 -1.73
N PHE A 472 -6.35 20.65 -1.62
CA PHE A 472 -5.21 21.53 -1.90
C PHE A 472 -5.20 21.97 -3.37
N LEU A 473 -5.48 21.06 -4.30
CA LEU A 473 -5.59 21.38 -5.72
C LEU A 473 -6.75 22.32 -6.02
N TYR A 474 -7.91 22.16 -5.33
CA TYR A 474 -9.01 23.13 -5.40
C TYR A 474 -8.56 24.52 -4.96
N ALA A 475 -7.89 24.65 -3.82
CA ALA A 475 -7.38 25.93 -3.33
C ALA A 475 -6.36 26.58 -4.29
N MET A 476 -5.66 25.78 -5.08
CA MET A 476 -4.74 26.24 -6.14
C MET A 476 -5.45 26.49 -7.50
N ARG A 477 -6.76 26.32 -7.59
CA ARG A 477 -7.59 26.43 -8.80
C ARG A 477 -7.23 25.39 -9.90
N ASP A 478 -6.56 24.29 -9.56
CA ASP A 478 -6.35 23.16 -10.48
C ASP A 478 -7.56 22.19 -10.39
N PHE A 479 -8.71 22.68 -10.87
CA PHE A 479 -10.01 22.00 -10.71
C PHE A 479 -10.06 20.65 -11.40
N ASP A 480 -9.36 20.46 -12.52
CA ASP A 480 -9.34 19.18 -13.23
C ASP A 480 -8.65 18.10 -12.43
N LYS A 481 -7.46 18.40 -11.88
CA LYS A 481 -6.75 17.43 -11.01
C LYS A 481 -7.50 17.24 -9.69
N ALA A 482 -8.05 18.29 -9.08
CA ALA A 482 -8.86 18.19 -7.88
C ALA A 482 -10.01 17.19 -8.08
N ARG A 483 -10.77 17.31 -9.16
CA ARG A 483 -11.88 16.41 -9.50
C ARG A 483 -11.41 14.94 -9.62
N VAL A 484 -10.26 14.69 -10.24
CA VAL A 484 -9.70 13.33 -10.37
C VAL A 484 -9.39 12.74 -8.99
N ARG A 485 -8.79 13.53 -8.09
CA ARG A 485 -8.45 13.05 -6.73
C ARG A 485 -9.69 12.80 -5.89
N LEU A 486 -10.65 13.72 -5.91
CA LEU A 486 -11.90 13.61 -5.16
C LEU A 486 -12.76 12.43 -5.60
N ARG A 487 -12.87 12.19 -6.91
CA ARG A 487 -13.57 11.01 -7.42
C ARG A 487 -12.86 9.72 -6.97
N ARG A 488 -11.53 9.72 -6.96
CA ARG A 488 -10.78 8.58 -6.44
C ARG A 488 -11.03 8.35 -4.96
N ALA A 489 -11.10 9.41 -4.15
CA ALA A 489 -11.45 9.31 -2.74
C ALA A 489 -12.85 8.71 -2.54
N ILE A 490 -13.85 9.16 -3.32
CA ILE A 490 -15.23 8.65 -3.29
C ILE A 490 -15.29 7.17 -3.74
N GLU A 491 -14.50 6.76 -4.73
CA GLU A 491 -14.41 5.35 -5.14
C GLU A 491 -13.88 4.45 -4.02
N ILE A 492 -12.93 4.94 -3.21
CA ILE A 492 -12.33 4.20 -2.08
C ILE A 492 -13.28 4.17 -0.89
N ALA A 493 -13.83 5.33 -0.51
CA ALA A 493 -14.74 5.51 0.62
C ALA A 493 -15.91 6.41 0.21
N PRO A 494 -17.02 5.84 -0.29
CA PRO A 494 -18.17 6.60 -0.77
C PRO A 494 -18.89 7.43 0.32
N ASP A 495 -18.66 7.10 1.58
CA ASP A 495 -19.24 7.73 2.76
C ASP A 495 -18.32 8.79 3.40
N LEU A 496 -17.17 9.09 2.80
CA LEU A 496 -16.29 10.18 3.25
C LEU A 496 -16.86 11.53 2.82
N GLY A 497 -17.64 12.19 3.70
CA GLY A 497 -18.35 13.47 3.44
C GLY A 497 -17.45 14.55 2.86
N GLN A 498 -16.25 14.72 3.39
CA GLN A 498 -15.24 15.70 2.93
C GLN A 498 -14.95 15.63 1.41
N SER A 499 -14.97 14.43 0.83
CA SER A 499 -14.74 14.26 -0.61
C SER A 499 -15.87 14.87 -1.44
N HIS A 500 -17.11 14.70 -0.99
CA HIS A 500 -18.31 15.26 -1.62
C HIS A 500 -18.38 16.78 -1.43
N GLU A 501 -18.04 17.29 -0.24
CA GLU A 501 -17.97 18.72 0.08
C GLU A 501 -17.02 19.45 -0.87
N THR A 502 -15.78 18.97 -0.97
CA THR A 502 -14.78 19.59 -1.85
C THR A 502 -15.12 19.41 -3.33
N LEU A 503 -15.73 18.27 -3.73
CA LEU A 503 -16.20 18.09 -5.12
C LEU A 503 -17.32 19.06 -5.45
N ALA A 504 -18.23 19.36 -4.51
CA ALA A 504 -19.27 20.35 -4.67
C ALA A 504 -18.68 21.76 -4.93
N LEU A 505 -17.62 22.13 -4.21
CA LEU A 505 -16.89 23.38 -4.44
C LEU A 505 -16.24 23.42 -5.83
N VAL A 506 -15.60 22.34 -6.26
CA VAL A 506 -15.01 22.21 -7.61
C VAL A 506 -16.08 22.34 -8.70
N ASP A 507 -17.24 21.69 -8.52
CA ASP A 507 -18.34 21.73 -9.48
C ASP A 507 -18.99 23.11 -9.52
N LEU A 508 -19.07 23.82 -8.40
CA LEU A 508 -19.53 25.21 -8.34
C LEU A 508 -18.60 26.12 -9.16
N GLU A 509 -17.30 26.08 -8.91
CA GLU A 509 -16.31 26.93 -9.60
C GLU A 509 -16.21 26.64 -11.11
N THR A 510 -16.55 25.43 -11.53
CA THR A 510 -16.56 25.02 -12.94
C THR A 510 -17.93 25.14 -13.60
N GLY A 511 -18.94 25.71 -12.91
CA GLY A 511 -20.25 26.00 -13.45
C GLY A 511 -21.22 24.83 -13.54
N HIS A 512 -20.88 23.69 -12.94
CA HIS A 512 -21.74 22.49 -12.89
C HIS A 512 -22.73 22.56 -11.71
N LEU A 513 -23.59 23.60 -11.69
CA LEU A 513 -24.39 23.96 -10.52
C LEU A 513 -25.30 22.85 -9.99
N ALA A 514 -25.89 22.03 -10.87
CA ALA A 514 -26.75 20.91 -10.45
C ALA A 514 -25.95 19.79 -9.75
N ASP A 515 -24.76 19.52 -10.23
CA ASP A 515 -23.86 18.54 -9.62
C ASP A 515 -23.33 19.08 -8.28
N ALA A 516 -22.94 20.36 -8.22
CA ALA A 516 -22.52 21.02 -7.00
C ALA A 516 -23.57 20.91 -5.88
N GLN A 517 -24.85 21.20 -6.18
CA GLN A 517 -25.94 21.06 -5.21
C GLN A 517 -26.15 19.60 -4.77
N ARG A 518 -26.01 18.64 -5.68
CA ARG A 518 -26.16 17.23 -5.36
C ARG A 518 -25.04 16.77 -4.42
N GLU A 519 -23.79 17.06 -4.75
CA GLU A 519 -22.63 16.69 -3.94
C GLU A 519 -22.68 17.37 -2.55
N ALA A 520 -23.06 18.66 -2.48
CA ALA A 520 -23.21 19.36 -1.20
C ALA A 520 -24.26 18.69 -0.29
N ARG A 521 -25.41 18.28 -0.85
CA ARG A 521 -26.43 17.55 -0.07
C ARG A 521 -25.97 16.14 0.32
N THR A 522 -25.16 15.51 -0.51
CA THR A 522 -24.56 14.19 -0.18
C THR A 522 -23.59 14.30 1.00
N GLY A 523 -22.67 15.28 0.99
CA GLY A 523 -21.78 15.56 2.12
C GLY A 523 -22.56 15.82 3.42
N LEU A 524 -23.60 16.66 3.36
CA LEU A 524 -24.49 16.93 4.51
C LEU A 524 -25.16 15.67 5.07
N ALA A 525 -25.51 14.71 4.22
CA ALA A 525 -26.15 13.47 4.68
C ALA A 525 -25.19 12.59 5.48
N PHE A 526 -23.89 12.64 5.18
CA PHE A 526 -22.87 11.86 5.91
C PHE A 526 -22.41 12.54 7.20
N ASP A 527 -22.32 13.87 7.23
CA ASP A 527 -21.88 14.61 8.42
C ASP A 527 -22.76 15.87 8.71
N PRO A 528 -24.02 15.67 9.13
CA PRO A 528 -25.01 16.73 9.23
C PRO A 528 -24.78 17.73 10.38
N ASN A 529 -23.90 17.42 11.33
CA ASN A 529 -23.64 18.23 12.52
C ASN A 529 -22.24 18.89 12.51
N ASN A 530 -21.46 18.71 11.46
CA ASN A 530 -20.14 19.28 11.35
C ASN A 530 -20.23 20.73 10.84
N PRO A 531 -19.68 21.71 11.59
CA PRO A 531 -19.74 23.12 11.18
C PRO A 531 -19.09 23.39 9.81
N ARG A 532 -18.04 22.67 9.47
CA ARG A 532 -17.37 22.78 8.17
C ARG A 532 -18.31 22.33 7.04
N THR A 533 -18.88 21.12 7.18
CA THR A 533 -19.84 20.56 6.22
C THR A 533 -21.04 21.47 5.99
N LEU A 534 -21.62 21.99 7.10
CA LEU A 534 -22.72 22.95 7.05
C LEU A 534 -22.32 24.24 6.33
N GLY A 535 -21.12 24.75 6.58
CA GLY A 535 -20.62 26.00 5.98
C GLY A 535 -20.32 25.86 4.50
N GLU A 536 -19.59 24.82 4.10
CA GLU A 536 -19.24 24.56 2.70
C GLU A 536 -20.50 24.25 1.87
N ALA A 537 -21.41 23.42 2.37
CA ALA A 537 -22.68 23.16 1.72
C ALA A 537 -23.56 24.43 1.63
N GLY A 538 -23.63 25.22 2.70
CA GLY A 538 -24.35 26.50 2.71
C GLY A 538 -23.81 27.48 1.67
N TYR A 539 -22.47 27.57 1.54
CA TYR A 539 -21.81 28.37 0.50
C TYR A 539 -22.17 27.91 -0.92
N VAL A 540 -22.08 26.61 -1.17
CA VAL A 540 -22.40 26.01 -2.48
C VAL A 540 -23.87 26.23 -2.83
N LEU A 541 -24.79 25.94 -1.89
CA LEU A 541 -26.24 26.09 -2.10
C LEU A 541 -26.62 27.53 -2.34
N ALA A 542 -26.11 28.49 -1.57
CA ALA A 542 -26.35 29.92 -1.78
C ALA A 542 -25.84 30.39 -3.16
N SER A 543 -24.59 30.06 -3.47
CA SER A 543 -23.93 30.48 -4.73
C SER A 543 -24.56 29.83 -5.97
N SER A 544 -25.19 28.66 -5.84
CA SER A 544 -25.92 27.97 -6.91
C SER A 544 -27.42 28.28 -6.97
N GLY A 545 -27.93 29.21 -6.14
CA GLY A 545 -29.30 29.68 -6.17
C GLY A 545 -30.30 28.99 -5.23
N ALA A 546 -29.87 27.98 -4.44
CA ALA A 546 -30.69 27.32 -3.41
C ALA A 546 -30.66 28.12 -2.08
N THR A 547 -31.04 29.41 -2.12
CA THR A 547 -30.87 30.37 -1.01
C THR A 547 -31.65 30.00 0.25
N THR A 548 -32.83 29.39 0.12
CA THR A 548 -33.66 28.98 1.28
C THR A 548 -32.94 27.87 2.08
N ASP A 549 -32.38 26.86 1.40
CA ASP A 549 -31.63 25.79 2.04
C ASP A 549 -30.40 26.37 2.77
N ALA A 550 -29.65 27.26 2.10
CA ALA A 550 -28.48 27.92 2.65
C ALA A 550 -28.79 28.75 3.91
N GLN A 551 -29.92 29.47 3.94
CA GLN A 551 -30.39 30.25 5.12
C GLN A 551 -30.71 29.29 6.30
N GLY A 552 -31.28 28.13 6.04
CA GLY A 552 -31.50 27.09 7.06
C GLY A 552 -30.19 26.61 7.70
N LEU A 553 -29.16 26.33 6.87
CA LEU A 553 -27.84 25.96 7.34
C LEU A 553 -27.14 27.08 8.11
N LEU A 554 -27.23 28.31 7.63
CA LEU A 554 -26.72 29.49 8.34
C LEU A 554 -27.34 29.64 9.73
N SER A 555 -28.64 29.46 9.86
CA SER A 555 -29.32 29.52 11.15
C SER A 555 -28.80 28.46 12.12
N THR A 556 -28.54 27.25 11.64
CA THR A 556 -27.94 26.18 12.41
C THR A 556 -26.53 26.55 12.86
N LEU A 557 -25.69 27.05 11.96
CA LEU A 557 -24.31 27.47 12.26
C LEU A 557 -24.26 28.61 13.29
N LEU A 558 -25.17 29.61 13.19
CA LEU A 558 -25.24 30.69 14.16
C LEU A 558 -25.65 30.18 15.56
N ASN A 559 -26.56 29.23 15.65
CA ASN A 559 -26.92 28.58 16.91
C ASN A 559 -25.73 27.79 17.49
N MET A 560 -25.01 27.04 16.68
CA MET A 560 -23.79 26.33 17.09
C MET A 560 -22.70 27.29 17.59
N MET A 561 -22.55 28.44 16.93
CA MET A 561 -21.64 29.49 17.34
C MET A 561 -21.99 30.08 18.72
N GLN A 562 -23.27 30.33 18.97
CA GLN A 562 -23.76 30.81 20.28
C GLN A 562 -23.53 29.79 21.40
N GLN A 563 -23.61 28.52 21.07
CA GLN A 563 -23.33 27.41 22.01
C GLN A 563 -21.82 27.11 22.18
N GLY A 564 -20.94 27.81 21.47
CA GLY A 564 -19.50 27.62 21.49
C GLY A 564 -19.01 26.37 20.76
N SER A 565 -19.86 25.70 19.98
CA SER A 565 -19.54 24.49 19.20
C SER A 565 -19.12 24.78 17.75
N SER A 566 -19.13 26.04 17.31
CA SER A 566 -18.64 26.48 16.00
C SER A 566 -17.96 27.85 16.11
N GLY A 567 -16.99 28.10 15.21
CA GLY A 567 -16.40 29.44 15.01
C GLY A 567 -17.17 30.27 13.98
N ALA A 568 -16.76 31.55 13.79
CA ALA A 568 -17.38 32.48 12.87
C ALA A 568 -17.09 32.24 11.38
N SER A 569 -16.07 31.47 11.05
CA SER A 569 -15.58 31.29 9.67
C SER A 569 -16.65 30.71 8.74
N PHE A 570 -17.33 29.67 9.18
CA PHE A 570 -18.36 29.01 8.36
C PHE A 570 -19.65 29.79 8.20
N PRO A 571 -20.24 30.41 9.27
CA PRO A 571 -21.34 31.36 9.07
C PRO A 571 -20.95 32.52 8.16
N ALA A 572 -19.75 33.10 8.30
CA ALA A 572 -19.26 34.17 7.43
C ALA A 572 -19.15 33.74 5.96
N LEU A 573 -18.70 32.52 5.69
CA LEU A 573 -18.61 31.94 4.33
C LEU A 573 -20.02 31.91 3.67
N VAL A 574 -21.04 31.48 4.41
CA VAL A 574 -22.42 31.43 3.92
C VAL A 574 -22.98 32.85 3.70
N GLU A 575 -22.72 33.80 4.62
CA GLU A 575 -23.16 35.20 4.47
C GLU A 575 -22.55 35.86 3.21
N ILE A 576 -21.27 35.57 2.90
CA ILE A 576 -20.62 36.03 1.66
C ILE A 576 -21.37 35.50 0.43
N ALA A 577 -21.77 34.24 0.43
CA ALA A 577 -22.51 33.63 -0.67
C ALA A 577 -23.91 34.18 -0.82
N LEU A 578 -24.55 34.56 0.29
CA LEU A 578 -25.86 35.24 0.30
C LEU A 578 -25.76 36.72 -0.06
N GLY A 579 -24.58 37.26 -0.39
CA GLY A 579 -24.39 38.66 -0.78
C GLY A 579 -24.38 39.64 0.40
N GLN A 580 -24.00 39.17 1.61
CA GLN A 580 -23.97 39.96 2.84
C GLN A 580 -22.55 40.10 3.41
N PRO A 581 -21.57 40.72 2.67
CA PRO A 581 -20.15 40.77 3.09
C PRO A 581 -19.96 41.53 4.40
N ASP A 582 -20.77 42.59 4.68
CA ASP A 582 -20.67 43.32 5.95
C ASP A 582 -21.00 42.43 7.15
N ARG A 583 -22.05 41.60 7.05
CA ARG A 583 -22.38 40.63 8.09
C ARG A 583 -21.31 39.58 8.30
N ALA A 584 -20.71 39.12 7.21
CA ALA A 584 -19.57 38.21 7.30
C ALA A 584 -18.40 38.83 8.08
N LEU A 585 -18.06 40.11 7.79
CA LEU A 585 -17.01 40.83 8.52
C LEU A 585 -17.37 41.05 10.00
N GLU A 586 -18.62 41.41 10.31
CA GLU A 586 -19.10 41.53 11.70
C GLU A 586 -18.92 40.21 12.49
N LEU A 587 -19.25 39.08 11.88
CA LEU A 587 -19.06 37.76 12.49
C LEU A 587 -17.58 37.48 12.75
N LEU A 588 -16.70 37.77 11.80
CA LEU A 588 -15.25 37.55 11.93
C LEU A 588 -14.64 38.48 13.01
N GLU A 589 -15.07 39.72 13.12
CA GLU A 589 -14.60 40.68 14.13
C GLU A 589 -15.05 40.32 15.55
N GLN A 590 -16.27 39.80 15.71
CA GLN A 590 -16.85 39.45 17.03
C GLN A 590 -16.29 38.13 17.55
N SER A 591 -15.82 37.27 16.68
CA SER A 591 -15.23 36.01 17.08
C SER A 591 -13.80 36.27 17.55
N PRO A 592 -13.37 35.76 18.71
CA PRO A 592 -11.97 35.56 18.93
C PRO A 592 -11.52 34.52 17.87
N ALA A 593 -11.21 35.03 16.66
CA ALA A 593 -10.83 34.26 15.47
C ALA A 593 -9.67 33.28 15.71
N ARG A 594 -9.08 33.35 16.91
CA ARG A 594 -8.01 32.55 17.42
C ARG A 594 -8.35 31.09 17.72
N ARG A 595 -9.63 30.67 17.61
CA ARG A 595 -10.01 29.32 18.11
C ARG A 595 -10.33 28.28 17.06
N THR A 596 -10.63 28.63 15.79
CA THR A 596 -11.07 27.59 14.84
C THR A 596 -10.23 27.53 13.56
N TYR A 597 -9.94 28.64 12.92
CA TYR A 597 -9.03 28.75 11.77
C TYR A 597 -8.31 30.09 11.82
N ASN A 598 -7.04 30.10 11.48
CA ASN A 598 -6.28 31.29 11.17
C ASN A 598 -6.97 32.01 10.00
N ILE A 599 -7.14 33.34 10.03
CA ILE A 599 -7.80 34.11 8.96
C ILE A 599 -7.09 33.90 7.63
N ARG A 600 -5.76 33.72 7.62
CA ARG A 600 -5.01 33.35 6.41
C ARG A 600 -5.46 32.02 5.83
N ALA A 601 -5.78 31.05 6.69
CA ALA A 601 -6.31 29.76 6.24
C ALA A 601 -7.69 29.86 5.57
N LEU A 602 -8.46 30.96 5.80
CA LEU A 602 -9.70 31.21 5.09
C LEU A 602 -9.51 31.39 3.57
N GLY A 603 -8.30 31.76 3.13
CA GLY A 603 -7.94 31.82 1.71
C GLY A 603 -8.01 30.49 0.95
N GLN A 604 -8.20 29.35 1.65
CA GLN A 604 -8.52 28.07 1.01
C GLN A 604 -9.93 28.03 0.39
N TRP A 605 -10.86 28.87 0.84
CA TRP A 605 -12.19 29.03 0.26
C TRP A 605 -12.26 30.30 -0.58
N HIS A 606 -12.49 30.14 -1.88
CA HIS A 606 -12.48 31.24 -2.84
C HIS A 606 -13.54 32.31 -2.52
N GLY A 607 -14.61 31.98 -1.76
CA GLY A 607 -15.59 32.95 -1.29
C GLY A 607 -15.00 34.14 -0.54
N PHE A 608 -13.96 33.92 0.28
CA PHE A 608 -13.32 34.98 1.05
C PHE A 608 -12.50 35.97 0.22
N GLU A 609 -12.14 35.63 -1.02
CA GLU A 609 -11.48 36.57 -1.94
C GLU A 609 -12.27 37.86 -2.14
N LYS A 610 -13.59 37.79 -2.02
CA LYS A 610 -14.50 38.95 -2.12
C LYS A 610 -14.28 39.98 -0.99
N LEU A 611 -13.70 39.56 0.14
CA LEU A 611 -13.39 40.43 1.26
C LEU A 611 -11.99 41.07 1.18
N ILE A 612 -11.10 40.58 0.31
CA ILE A 612 -9.69 41.06 0.21
C ILE A 612 -9.60 42.59 0.03
N PRO A 613 -10.47 43.26 -0.75
CA PRO A 613 -10.41 44.72 -0.92
C PRO A 613 -10.86 45.51 0.32
N ASP A 614 -11.52 44.88 1.30
CA ASP A 614 -12.06 45.55 2.48
C ASP A 614 -10.98 45.81 3.52
N ALA A 615 -10.87 47.07 4.00
CA ALA A 615 -9.88 47.46 5.00
C ALA A 615 -10.04 46.73 6.36
N ARG A 616 -11.28 46.36 6.73
CA ARG A 616 -11.55 45.56 7.94
C ARG A 616 -10.95 44.17 7.83
N TYR A 617 -11.13 43.54 6.67
CA TYR A 617 -10.55 42.23 6.42
C TYR A 617 -9.02 42.27 6.40
N GLN A 618 -8.43 43.31 5.79
CA GLN A 618 -6.98 43.50 5.79
C GLN A 618 -6.41 43.69 7.21
N LYS A 619 -7.14 44.39 8.07
CA LYS A 619 -6.78 44.53 9.47
C LYS A 619 -6.82 43.17 10.19
N LEU A 620 -7.88 42.38 9.97
CA LEU A 620 -7.97 41.03 10.56
C LEU A 620 -6.82 40.11 10.11
N LEU A 621 -6.39 40.21 8.84
CA LEU A 621 -5.23 39.47 8.32
C LEU A 621 -3.90 39.94 8.95
N ALA A 622 -3.78 41.25 9.24
CA ALA A 622 -2.56 41.78 9.86
C ALA A 622 -2.45 41.42 11.35
N ASP A 623 -3.59 41.30 12.04
CA ASP A 623 -3.67 40.93 13.45
C ASP A 623 -3.57 39.41 13.70
N ASP A 624 -3.53 38.60 12.63
CA ASP A 624 -3.43 37.13 12.68
C ASP A 624 -1.95 36.70 12.69
N PRO A 625 -1.45 36.09 13.77
CA PRO A 625 -0.02 35.79 13.98
C PRO A 625 0.56 34.73 13.06
#